data_7b6b2f6c9e1c05119f784c79cae7f075
#
_entry.id   7b6b2f6c9e1c05119f784c79cae7f075
#
_cell.length_a   1.000
_cell.length_b   1.000
_cell.length_c   1.000
_cell.angle_alpha   90.00
_cell.angle_beta   90.00
_cell.angle_gamma   90.00
#
_symmetry.space_group_name_H-M   'P 1'
#
loop_
_entity.id
_entity.type
_entity.pdbx_description
1 polymer ?
#
loop_
_entity_poly.entity_id
_entity_poly.type
_entity_poly.pdbx_seq_one_letter_code
_entity_poly.pdbx_strand_id
1 'polypeptide(L)' 'KSSSTDSSASVKVNKDGSTEVSDGNGNSAKTNGNNTVEANDSEGNSATVGQDGSVEVNSQDGTNVKVGSDGTVSIGN' A
#
# COMPACT_ATOMS: atom_id res chain seq x y z
N LYS A 1 25.51 -7.92 -19.19
CA LYS A 1 25.22 -7.76 -18.69
C LYS A 1 24.52 -7.46 -18.09
N SER A 2 24.11 -7.39 -17.59
CA SER A 2 23.47 -7.16 -16.99
C SER A 2 22.93 -6.69 -16.47
N SER A 3 22.53 -6.44 -16.01
CA SER A 3 22.04 -5.94 -15.54
C SER A 3 21.50 -5.65 -14.84
N SER A 4 21.21 -5.50 -14.30
CA SER A 4 20.69 -5.22 -13.63
C SER A 4 20.10 -4.70 -13.13
N THR A 5 19.79 -4.39 -12.82
CA THR A 5 19.22 -3.84 -12.47
C THR A 5 18.79 -3.76 -11.53
N ASP A 6 18.85 -3.43 -10.94
CA ASP A 6 18.43 -3.17 -10.01
C ASP A 6 17.49 -3.60 -9.49
N SER A 7 17.17 -3.90 -9.77
CA SER A 7 16.13 -4.11 -9.34
C SER A 7 16.02 -5.00 -8.34
N SER A 8 15.77 -4.73 -7.26
CA SER A 8 15.50 -5.58 -6.23
C SER A 8 14.04 -5.85 -6.15
N ALA A 9 13.38 -5.90 -7.24
CA ALA A 9 11.95 -6.22 -7.23
C ALA A 9 11.74 -7.62 -6.69
N SER A 10 10.79 -7.78 -5.82
CA SER A 10 10.50 -9.08 -5.24
C SER A 10 9.01 -9.25 -5.02
N VAL A 11 8.58 -10.49 -5.07
CA VAL A 11 7.19 -10.85 -4.81
C VAL A 11 7.20 -12.02 -3.86
N LYS A 12 6.37 -11.97 -2.86
CA LYS A 12 6.30 -13.02 -1.87
C LYS A 12 4.85 -13.37 -1.62
N VAL A 13 4.52 -14.64 -1.69
CA VAL A 13 3.17 -15.13 -1.43
C VAL A 13 3.24 -16.00 -0.20
N ASN A 14 2.39 -15.72 0.76
CA ASN A 14 2.37 -16.45 2.01
C ASN A 14 1.24 -17.47 2.02
N LYS A 15 1.34 -18.42 2.92
CA LYS A 15 0.36 -19.49 3.01
C LYS A 15 -1.03 -19.01 3.37
N ASP A 16 -1.10 -17.89 4.07
CA ASP A 16 -2.40 -17.39 4.50
C ASP A 16 -3.10 -16.59 3.41
N GLY A 17 -2.53 -16.56 2.21
CA GLY A 17 -3.13 -15.82 1.12
C GLY A 17 -2.66 -14.40 0.96
N SER A 18 -1.79 -13.93 1.86
CA SER A 18 -1.28 -12.58 1.70
C SER A 18 -0.16 -12.57 0.68
N THR A 19 0.00 -11.45 0.02
CA THR A 19 1.02 -11.26 -1.00
C THR A 19 1.72 -9.94 -0.75
N GLU A 20 3.03 -9.93 -0.90
CA GLU A 20 3.84 -8.72 -0.73
C GLU A 20 4.62 -8.49 -2.01
N VAL A 21 4.69 -7.24 -2.43
CA VAL A 21 5.46 -6.85 -3.60
C VAL A 21 6.30 -5.64 -3.22
N SER A 22 7.56 -5.68 -3.58
CA SER A 22 8.49 -4.58 -3.34
C SER A 22 9.30 -4.35 -4.60
N ASP A 23 9.65 -3.11 -4.89
CA ASP A 23 10.43 -2.85 -6.09
C ASP A 23 11.88 -2.46 -5.81
N GLY A 24 12.27 -2.45 -4.56
CA GLY A 24 13.65 -2.10 -4.25
C GLY A 24 13.93 -0.61 -4.17
N ASN A 25 12.99 0.22 -4.53
CA ASN A 25 13.14 1.67 -4.48
C ASN A 25 12.38 2.27 -3.30
N GLY A 26 11.88 1.45 -2.41
CA GLY A 26 11.11 1.94 -1.29
C GLY A 26 9.62 1.87 -1.49
N ASN A 27 9.18 1.43 -2.66
CA ASN A 27 7.75 1.24 -2.90
C ASN A 27 7.37 -0.19 -2.55
N SER A 28 6.22 -0.36 -1.97
CA SER A 28 5.76 -1.70 -1.63
C SER A 28 4.25 -1.75 -1.60
N ALA A 29 3.72 -2.92 -1.78
CA ALA A 29 2.29 -3.17 -1.69
C ALA A 29 2.09 -4.51 -1.04
N LYS A 30 1.02 -4.63 -0.31
CA LYS A 30 0.74 -5.83 0.43
C LYS A 30 -0.76 -6.08 0.43
N THR A 31 -1.16 -7.28 0.09
CA THR A 31 -2.54 -7.69 0.25
C THR A 31 -2.60 -8.71 1.38
N ASN A 32 -3.63 -8.62 2.18
CA ASN A 32 -3.82 -9.57 3.25
C ASN A 32 -4.87 -10.58 2.84
N GLY A 33 -4.88 -11.70 3.53
CA GLY A 33 -5.82 -12.75 3.19
C GLY A 33 -7.27 -12.38 3.41
N ASN A 34 -7.53 -11.26 4.08
CA ASN A 34 -8.90 -10.82 4.35
C ASN A 34 -9.33 -9.67 3.45
N ASN A 35 -8.68 -9.51 2.31
CA ASN A 35 -9.06 -8.49 1.32
C ASN A 35 -8.67 -7.06 1.66
N THR A 36 -7.75 -6.87 2.56
CA THR A 36 -7.20 -5.54 2.79
C THR A 36 -5.96 -5.36 1.94
N VAL A 37 -5.68 -4.15 1.54
CA VAL A 37 -4.52 -3.81 0.72
C VAL A 37 -3.81 -2.63 1.37
N GLU A 38 -2.50 -2.71 1.42
CA GLU A 38 -1.67 -1.61 1.92
C GLU A 38 -0.62 -1.29 0.87
N ALA A 39 -0.38 -0.03 0.66
CA ALA A 39 0.65 0.41 -0.26
C ALA A 39 1.45 1.53 0.37
N ASN A 40 2.74 1.52 0.15
CA ASN A 40 3.65 2.52 0.66
C ASN A 40 4.64 2.90 -0.42
N ASP A 41 5.00 4.17 -0.49
CA ASP A 41 6.01 4.55 -1.44
C ASP A 41 7.24 5.07 -0.71
N SER A 42 8.28 5.37 -1.46
CA SER A 42 9.54 5.78 -0.87
C SER A 42 9.51 7.18 -0.30
N GLU A 43 8.45 7.93 -0.55
CA GLU A 43 8.37 9.31 -0.09
C GLU A 43 7.55 9.46 1.18
N GLY A 44 7.11 8.37 1.77
CA GLY A 44 6.35 8.46 2.99
C GLY A 44 4.84 8.51 2.81
N ASN A 45 4.37 8.34 1.58
CA ASN A 45 2.94 8.27 1.34
C ASN A 45 2.48 6.83 1.53
N SER A 46 1.27 6.68 2.00
CA SER A 46 0.72 5.35 2.18
C SER A 46 -0.76 5.35 1.86
N ALA A 47 -1.26 4.20 1.50
CA ALA A 47 -2.69 4.02 1.23
C ALA A 47 -3.09 2.67 1.77
N THR A 48 -4.28 2.60 2.30
CA THR A 48 -4.82 1.36 2.86
C THR A 48 -6.26 1.22 2.42
N VAL A 49 -6.62 0.04 1.97
CA VAL A 49 -7.99 -0.28 1.62
C VAL A 49 -8.45 -1.37 2.57
N GLY A 50 -9.51 -1.11 3.31
CA GLY A 50 -10.02 -2.09 4.24
C GLY A 50 -10.98 -3.06 3.57
N GLN A 51 -11.24 -4.16 4.23
CA GLN A 51 -12.11 -5.17 3.65
C GLN A 51 -13.56 -4.71 3.55
N ASP A 52 -13.91 -3.68 4.27
CA ASP A 52 -15.25 -3.13 4.21
C ASP A 52 -15.40 -2.06 3.13
N GLY A 53 -14.37 -1.85 2.33
CA GLY A 53 -14.39 -0.84 1.29
C GLY A 53 -13.88 0.52 1.71
N SER A 54 -13.48 0.68 2.95
CA SER A 54 -12.95 1.97 3.38
C SER A 54 -11.55 2.17 2.81
N VAL A 55 -11.18 3.42 2.63
CA VAL A 55 -9.88 3.76 2.06
C VAL A 55 -9.26 4.86 2.92
N GLU A 56 -7.98 4.74 3.19
CA GLU A 56 -7.23 5.78 3.87
C GLU A 56 -5.98 6.08 3.08
N VAL A 57 -5.68 7.34 2.92
CA VAL A 57 -4.46 7.78 2.26
C VAL A 57 -3.77 8.77 3.18
N ASN A 58 -2.49 8.59 3.38
CA ASN A 58 -1.68 9.48 4.19
C ASN A 58 -0.54 10.00 3.33
N SER A 59 -0.34 11.29 3.34
CA SER A 59 0.76 11.88 2.60
C SER A 59 1.85 12.27 3.55
N GLN A 60 3.05 12.33 3.05
CA GLN A 60 4.19 12.65 3.88
C GLN A 60 4.11 14.07 4.42
N ASP A 61 3.33 14.94 3.80
CA ASP A 61 3.20 16.30 4.27
C ASP A 61 2.13 16.44 5.36
N GLY A 62 1.57 15.33 5.81
CA GLY A 62 0.59 15.37 6.87
C GLY A 62 -0.86 15.37 6.42
N THR A 63 -1.09 15.42 5.13
CA THR A 63 -2.47 15.39 4.63
C THR A 63 -3.02 13.98 4.73
N ASN A 64 -4.25 13.87 5.18
CA ASN A 64 -4.94 12.58 5.27
C ASN A 64 -6.24 12.65 4.52
N VAL A 65 -6.57 11.57 3.85
CA VAL A 65 -7.87 11.42 3.22
C VAL A 65 -8.44 10.09 3.67
N LYS A 66 -9.70 10.10 4.02
CA LYS A 66 -10.33 8.91 4.53
C LYS A 66 -11.71 8.79 3.92
N VAL A 67 -12.01 7.64 3.38
CA VAL A 67 -13.33 7.35 2.83
C VAL A 67 -13.86 6.17 3.63
N GLY A 68 -15.00 6.36 4.26
CA GLY A 68 -15.61 5.31 5.04
C GLY A 68 -16.38 4.35 4.16
N SER A 69 -16.69 3.21 4.71
CA SER A 69 -17.42 2.19 3.96
C SER A 69 -18.83 2.65 3.58
N ASP A 70 -19.33 3.67 4.24
CA ASP A 70 -20.64 4.21 3.92
C ASP A 70 -20.58 5.39 2.94
N GLY A 71 -19.39 5.68 2.41
CA GLY A 71 -19.23 6.74 1.44
C GLY A 71 -18.86 8.10 2.01
N THR A 72 -18.72 8.21 3.33
CA THR A 72 -18.32 9.49 3.90
C THR A 72 -16.85 9.77 3.56
N VAL A 73 -16.53 11.05 3.39
CA VAL A 73 -15.18 11.46 3.03
C VAL A 73 -14.71 12.49 4.04
N SER A 74 -13.50 12.31 4.53
CA SER A 74 -12.87 13.25 5.44
C SER A 74 -11.49 13.59 4.91
N ILE A 75 -11.12 14.85 5.00
CA ILE A 75 -9.81 15.31 4.59
C ILE A 75 -9.27 16.18 5.71
N GLY A 76 -8.04 15.92 6.09
CA GLY A 76 -7.45 16.68 7.15
C GLY A 76 -5.94 16.72 7.03
N ASN A 77 -5.34 17.53 7.84
CA ASN A 77 -3.90 17.53 7.99
C ASN A 77 -3.50 18.11 9.35
#